data_590b0556a876d83fe8a32dc1ee305419
#
_entry.id   590b0556a876d83fe8a32dc1ee305419
#
_cell.length_a   1.000
_cell.length_b   1.000
_cell.length_c   1.000
_cell.angle_alpha   90.00
_cell.angle_beta   90.00
_cell.angle_gamma   90.00
#
_symmetry.space_group_name_H-M   'P 1'
#
loop_
_entity.id
_entity.type
_entity.pdbx_description
1 polymer ?
#
loop_
_entity_poly.entity_id
_entity_poly.type
_entity_poly.pdbx_seq_one_letter_code
_entity_poly.pdbx_strand_id
1 'polypeptide(L)'
;IDHIHFWNTKTKNQPVSERDVEEYVIQLHARFKFKQVSFDQWHSQSSIIKLQSFGINVAERQFNKEYKEKIYTELSQLIREDRIDVYDLSSGKYIDEAGTEQDINEIQEAKIQFLFLQKKWKGKRYYIESLSGYKDDICDAIAAVSYECLTSKIQSRLPTSRLTNLGSRFR
;
A
#
# COMPACT_ATOMS: atom_id res chain seq x y z
N ILE A 1 2.89 2.37 -8.65
CA ILE A 1 2.68 1.26 -7.70
C ILE A 1 2.87 -0.04 -8.46
N ASP A 2 3.91 -0.78 -8.14
CA ASP A 2 4.31 -1.96 -8.92
C ASP A 2 3.65 -3.25 -8.42
N HIS A 3 3.17 -3.27 -7.18
CA HIS A 3 2.53 -4.43 -6.58
C HIS A 3 1.65 -4.02 -5.39
N ILE A 4 0.48 -4.64 -5.31
CA ILE A 4 -0.43 -4.55 -4.16
C ILE A 4 -0.80 -5.99 -3.80
N HIS A 5 -0.81 -6.29 -2.51
CA HIS A 5 -1.31 -7.56 -1.99
C HIS A 5 -2.03 -7.34 -0.68
N PHE A 6 -3.12 -8.05 -0.46
CA PHE A 6 -3.82 -8.06 0.81
C PHE A 6 -4.26 -9.48 1.18
N TRP A 7 -4.35 -9.73 2.46
CA TRP A 7 -4.89 -10.98 3.00
C TRP A 7 -6.34 -10.77 3.39
N ASN A 8 -7.25 -11.51 2.76
CA ASN A 8 -8.66 -11.45 3.11
C ASN A 8 -8.96 -12.48 4.21
N THR A 9 -9.14 -12.00 5.43
CA THR A 9 -9.45 -12.85 6.59
C THR A 9 -10.82 -13.51 6.52
N LYS A 10 -11.77 -12.92 5.78
CA LYS A 10 -13.13 -13.47 5.63
C LYS A 10 -13.16 -14.77 4.83
N THR A 11 -12.23 -14.95 3.88
CA THR A 11 -12.20 -16.13 3.02
C THR A 11 -11.46 -17.32 3.61
N LYS A 12 -10.58 -17.09 4.59
CA LYS A 12 -9.78 -18.17 5.19
C LYS A 12 -10.29 -18.65 6.54
N ASN A 13 -11.30 -18.00 7.14
CA ASN A 13 -11.75 -18.24 8.53
C ASN A 13 -10.59 -18.31 9.55
N GLN A 14 -9.44 -17.77 9.22
CA GLN A 14 -8.25 -17.77 10.05
C GLN A 14 -7.64 -16.38 10.07
N PRO A 15 -7.13 -15.93 11.22
CA PRO A 15 -6.37 -14.69 11.28
C PRO A 15 -5.13 -14.81 10.39
N VAL A 16 -4.70 -13.69 9.81
CA VAL A 16 -3.45 -13.61 9.07
C VAL A 16 -2.30 -13.87 10.04
N SER A 17 -1.47 -14.85 9.71
CA SER A 17 -0.28 -15.15 10.50
C SER A 17 0.80 -14.08 10.23
N GLU A 18 1.39 -13.51 11.28
CA GLU A 18 2.56 -12.63 11.15
C GLU A 18 3.68 -13.32 10.34
N ARG A 19 3.84 -14.62 10.54
CA ARG A 19 4.82 -15.42 9.81
C ARG A 19 4.58 -15.41 8.31
N ASP A 20 3.33 -15.53 7.86
CA ASP A 20 3.00 -15.53 6.43
C ASP A 20 3.34 -14.16 5.81
N VAL A 21 3.07 -13.07 6.53
CA VAL A 21 3.42 -11.71 6.10
C VAL A 21 4.94 -11.55 6.01
N GLU A 22 5.68 -12.00 7.02
CA GLU A 22 7.14 -11.92 7.05
C GLU A 22 7.78 -12.71 5.90
N GLU A 23 7.36 -13.96 5.70
CA GLU A 23 7.86 -14.82 4.63
C GLU A 23 7.58 -14.20 3.25
N TYR A 24 6.40 -13.62 3.07
CA TYR A 24 6.04 -12.93 1.84
C TYR A 24 6.93 -11.69 1.59
N VAL A 25 7.15 -10.86 2.61
CA VAL A 25 8.03 -9.68 2.51
C VAL A 25 9.47 -10.10 2.18
N ILE A 26 9.98 -11.18 2.81
CA ILE A 26 11.32 -11.71 2.54
C ILE A 26 11.43 -12.19 1.08
N GLN A 27 10.44 -12.92 0.57
CA GLN A 27 10.41 -13.38 -0.83
C GLN A 27 10.39 -12.20 -1.82
N LEU A 28 9.55 -11.19 -1.55
CA LEU A 28 9.52 -9.99 -2.38
C LEU A 28 10.84 -9.21 -2.31
N HIS A 29 11.46 -9.11 -1.12
CA HIS A 29 12.77 -8.45 -0.98
C HIS A 29 13.85 -9.18 -1.78
N ALA A 30 13.84 -10.51 -1.77
CA ALA A 30 14.78 -11.29 -2.58
C ALA A 30 14.70 -10.95 -4.06
N ARG A 31 13.48 -10.67 -4.56
CA ARG A 31 13.21 -10.33 -5.96
C ARG A 31 13.45 -8.85 -6.28
N PHE A 32 12.92 -7.94 -5.46
CA PHE A 32 12.87 -6.49 -5.77
C PHE A 32 13.93 -5.66 -5.03
N LYS A 33 14.63 -6.23 -4.05
CA LYS A 33 15.66 -5.53 -3.26
C LYS A 33 15.16 -4.21 -2.69
N PHE A 34 14.13 -4.26 -1.86
CA PHE A 34 13.56 -3.07 -1.23
C PHE A 34 14.63 -2.24 -0.54
N LYS A 35 14.57 -0.94 -0.70
CA LYS A 35 15.42 0.00 0.03
C LYS A 35 14.96 0.14 1.48
N GLN A 36 13.67 0.06 1.69
CA GLN A 36 13.02 0.14 2.99
C GLN A 36 11.67 -0.56 2.95
N VAL A 37 11.29 -1.15 4.07
CA VAL A 37 9.94 -1.63 4.37
C VAL A 37 9.43 -0.85 5.55
N SER A 38 8.22 -0.31 5.47
CA SER A 38 7.58 0.43 6.58
C SER A 38 6.43 -0.38 7.15
N PHE A 39 6.36 -0.44 8.47
CA PHE A 39 5.27 -1.07 9.21
C PHE A 39 4.54 -0.06 10.08
N ASP A 40 3.26 -0.30 10.32
CA ASP A 40 2.54 0.40 11.39
C ASP A 40 3.07 -0.04 12.76
N GLN A 41 3.05 0.88 13.72
CA GLN A 41 3.52 0.69 15.10
C GLN A 41 2.93 -0.52 15.84
N TRP A 42 1.83 -1.09 15.34
CA TRP A 42 1.16 -2.23 15.96
C TRP A 42 1.79 -3.59 15.63
N HIS A 43 2.80 -3.62 14.76
CA HIS A 43 3.51 -4.85 14.48
C HIS A 43 4.52 -5.20 15.58
N SER A 44 4.66 -6.50 15.81
CA SER A 44 5.53 -7.00 16.87
C SER A 44 7.00 -6.66 16.59
N GLN A 45 7.74 -6.32 17.63
CA GLN A 45 9.21 -6.15 17.56
C GLN A 45 9.92 -7.39 17.00
N SER A 46 9.34 -8.59 17.21
CA SER A 46 9.86 -9.84 16.65
C SER A 46 9.92 -9.84 15.12
N SER A 47 8.86 -9.36 14.44
CA SER A 47 8.82 -9.26 12.98
C SER A 47 9.86 -8.27 12.47
N ILE A 48 10.04 -7.13 13.13
CA ILE A 48 11.06 -6.14 12.77
C ILE A 48 12.45 -6.76 12.86
N ILE A 49 12.78 -7.40 13.98
CA ILE A 49 14.10 -8.05 14.20
C ILE A 49 14.33 -9.15 13.16
N LYS A 50 13.31 -9.97 12.89
CA LYS A 50 13.41 -11.03 11.89
C LYS A 50 13.70 -10.48 10.51
N LEU A 51 12.96 -9.47 10.04
CA LEU A 51 13.19 -8.87 8.73
C LEU A 51 14.56 -8.20 8.63
N GLN A 52 15.01 -7.53 9.70
CA GLN A 52 16.35 -6.95 9.77
C GLN A 52 17.45 -8.02 9.66
N SER A 53 17.25 -9.22 10.23
CA SER A 53 18.20 -10.32 10.09
C SER A 53 18.37 -10.82 8.65
N PHE A 54 17.40 -10.56 7.77
CA PHE A 54 17.49 -10.81 6.32
C PHE A 54 18.04 -9.59 5.54
N GLY A 55 18.60 -8.60 6.24
CA GLY A 55 19.18 -7.41 5.61
C GLY A 55 18.14 -6.40 5.11
N ILE A 56 16.88 -6.51 5.53
CA ILE A 56 15.81 -5.60 5.16
C ILE A 56 15.86 -4.40 6.10
N ASN A 57 15.95 -3.19 5.53
CA ASN A 57 15.83 -1.96 6.30
C ASN A 57 14.36 -1.75 6.65
N VAL A 58 14.02 -1.83 7.93
CA VAL A 58 12.65 -1.69 8.44
C VAL A 58 12.49 -0.39 9.18
N ALA A 59 11.44 0.37 8.84
CA ALA A 59 11.03 1.58 9.52
C ALA A 59 9.63 1.42 10.13
N GLU A 60 9.51 1.76 11.40
CA GLU A 60 8.23 1.84 12.09
C GLU A 60 7.58 3.20 11.84
N ARG A 61 6.27 3.21 11.57
CA ARG A 61 5.48 4.42 11.32
C ARG A 61 4.26 4.46 12.23
N GLN A 62 3.97 5.63 12.74
CA GLN A 62 2.76 5.87 13.52
C GLN A 62 1.68 6.45 12.62
N PHE A 63 0.66 5.66 12.29
CA PHE A 63 -0.49 6.10 11.48
C PHE A 63 -1.47 6.95 12.29
N ASN A 64 -0.94 7.96 12.97
CA ASN A 64 -1.75 8.96 13.66
C ASN A 64 -2.40 9.94 12.66
N LYS A 65 -3.33 10.76 13.16
CA LYS A 65 -4.10 11.70 12.33
C LYS A 65 -3.23 12.69 11.56
N GLU A 66 -2.14 13.15 12.17
CA GLU A 66 -1.21 14.09 11.54
C GLU A 66 -0.43 13.44 10.41
N TYR A 67 0.03 12.21 10.60
CA TYR A 67 0.70 11.44 9.56
C TYR A 67 -0.25 11.12 8.41
N LYS A 68 -1.48 10.66 8.70
CA LYS A 68 -2.51 10.43 7.67
C LYS A 68 -2.80 11.70 6.88
N GLU A 69 -2.92 12.87 7.53
CA GLU A 69 -3.11 14.16 6.82
C GLU A 69 -1.98 14.42 5.81
N LYS A 70 -0.72 14.21 6.20
CA LYS A 70 0.44 14.41 5.33
C LYS A 70 0.42 13.46 4.14
N ILE A 71 0.34 12.14 4.38
CA ILE A 71 0.44 11.14 3.30
C ILE A 71 -0.68 11.27 2.29
N TYR A 72 -1.91 11.57 2.73
CA TYR A 72 -3.05 11.76 1.82
C TYR A 72 -3.03 13.11 1.09
N THR A 73 -2.45 14.13 1.68
CA THR A 73 -2.23 15.42 0.99
C THR A 73 -1.28 15.21 -0.20
N GLU A 74 -0.15 14.55 0.03
CA GLU A 74 0.83 14.25 -1.01
C GLU A 74 0.24 13.30 -2.07
N LEU A 75 -0.46 12.24 -1.67
CA LEU A 75 -1.11 11.33 -2.60
C LEU A 75 -2.11 12.07 -3.49
N SER A 76 -2.94 12.95 -2.91
CA SER A 76 -3.89 13.78 -3.68
C SER A 76 -3.19 14.69 -4.68
N GLN A 77 -2.02 15.20 -4.35
CA GLN A 77 -1.23 16.01 -5.25
C GLN A 77 -0.67 15.17 -6.40
N LEU A 78 -0.09 14.01 -6.10
CA LEU A 78 0.44 13.09 -7.11
C LEU A 78 -0.62 12.65 -8.11
N ILE A 79 -1.84 12.35 -7.63
CA ILE A 79 -2.97 11.98 -8.50
C ILE A 79 -3.36 13.16 -9.40
N ARG A 80 -3.45 14.38 -8.86
CA ARG A 80 -3.80 15.57 -9.66
C ARG A 80 -2.75 15.95 -10.70
N GLU A 81 -1.48 15.64 -10.42
CA GLU A 81 -0.36 15.92 -11.30
C GLU A 81 -0.07 14.77 -12.27
N ASP A 82 -0.89 13.70 -12.27
CA ASP A 82 -0.68 12.48 -13.06
C ASP A 82 0.71 11.87 -12.89
N ARG A 83 1.17 11.81 -11.63
CA ARG A 83 2.51 11.37 -11.24
C ARG A 83 2.53 10.02 -10.51
N ILE A 84 1.39 9.36 -10.45
CA ILE A 84 1.27 8.03 -9.85
C ILE A 84 0.58 7.10 -10.82
N ASP A 85 1.26 6.01 -11.15
CA ASP A 85 0.73 4.91 -11.93
C ASP A 85 0.46 3.70 -11.05
N VAL A 86 -0.65 3.04 -11.29
CA VAL A 86 -1.00 1.77 -10.64
C VAL A 86 -1.21 0.74 -11.74
N TYR A 87 -0.32 -0.25 -11.79
CA TYR A 87 -0.46 -1.34 -12.75
C TYR A 87 -1.55 -2.31 -12.31
N ASP A 88 -2.32 -2.80 -13.29
CA ASP A 88 -3.29 -3.88 -13.07
C ASP A 88 -2.51 -5.19 -12.90
N LEU A 89 -2.26 -5.54 -11.66
CA LEU A 89 -1.66 -6.81 -11.30
C LEU A 89 -2.80 -7.78 -11.03
N SER A 90 -3.17 -8.54 -12.04
CA SER A 90 -4.18 -9.57 -11.88
C SER A 90 -3.82 -10.48 -10.71
N SER A 91 -4.74 -10.64 -9.85
CA SER A 91 -4.69 -11.26 -8.55
C SER A 91 -4.96 -12.77 -8.62
N GLY A 92 -4.73 -13.43 -7.50
CA GLY A 92 -5.13 -14.82 -7.29
C GLY A 92 -6.65 -15.01 -7.26
N LYS A 93 -7.06 -16.24 -7.03
CA LYS A 93 -8.46 -16.60 -6.84
C LYS A 93 -8.72 -17.05 -5.42
N TYR A 94 -9.92 -16.85 -4.93
CA TYR A 94 -10.38 -17.38 -3.65
C TYR A 94 -11.70 -18.11 -3.80
N ILE A 95 -12.00 -19.00 -2.86
CA ILE A 95 -13.31 -19.69 -2.80
C ILE A 95 -14.15 -18.94 -1.77
N ASP A 96 -15.31 -18.45 -2.18
CA ASP A 96 -16.26 -17.78 -1.29
C ASP A 96 -17.03 -18.77 -0.39
N GLU A 97 -17.89 -18.23 0.46
CA GLU A 97 -18.71 -19.03 1.40
C GLU A 97 -19.68 -19.99 0.70
N ALA A 98 -20.03 -19.74 -0.56
CA ALA A 98 -20.86 -20.59 -1.38
C ALA A 98 -20.07 -21.68 -2.13
N GLY A 99 -18.74 -21.71 -1.97
CA GLY A 99 -17.85 -22.64 -2.67
C GLY A 99 -17.53 -22.22 -4.11
N THR A 100 -17.84 -20.98 -4.48
CA THR A 100 -17.61 -20.46 -5.84
C THR A 100 -16.22 -19.80 -5.91
N GLU A 101 -15.47 -20.12 -6.97
CA GLU A 101 -14.19 -19.49 -7.24
C GLU A 101 -14.38 -18.04 -7.69
N GLN A 102 -13.78 -17.10 -6.98
CA GLN A 102 -13.85 -15.66 -7.23
C GLN A 102 -12.46 -15.12 -7.54
N ASP A 103 -12.38 -14.14 -8.42
CA ASP A 103 -11.13 -13.41 -8.66
C ASP A 103 -10.90 -12.37 -7.57
N ILE A 104 -9.70 -12.36 -6.99
CA ILE A 104 -9.23 -11.26 -6.14
C ILE A 104 -8.63 -10.20 -7.06
N ASN A 105 -9.20 -9.03 -7.07
CA ASN A 105 -8.65 -7.89 -7.76
C ASN A 105 -8.23 -6.83 -6.75
N GLU A 106 -6.95 -6.80 -6.41
CA GLU A 106 -6.41 -5.86 -5.42
C GLU A 106 -6.60 -4.40 -5.85
N ILE A 107 -6.58 -4.15 -7.16
CA ILE A 107 -6.85 -2.80 -7.69
C ILE A 107 -8.31 -2.42 -7.50
N GLN A 108 -9.24 -3.36 -7.70
CA GLN A 108 -10.66 -3.09 -7.45
C GLN A 108 -10.93 -2.85 -5.95
N GLU A 109 -10.32 -3.66 -5.08
CA GLU A 109 -10.44 -3.45 -3.63
C GLU A 109 -9.86 -2.09 -3.23
N ALA A 110 -8.69 -1.71 -3.76
CA ALA A 110 -8.12 -0.38 -3.54
C ALA A 110 -9.06 0.73 -4.01
N LYS A 111 -9.65 0.61 -5.20
CA LYS A 111 -10.64 1.57 -5.72
C LYS A 111 -11.85 1.70 -4.79
N ILE A 112 -12.40 0.57 -4.32
CA ILE A 112 -13.51 0.55 -3.37
C ILE A 112 -13.12 1.28 -2.09
N GLN A 113 -11.97 0.96 -1.50
CA GLN A 113 -11.50 1.63 -0.30
C GLN A 113 -11.33 3.14 -0.52
N PHE A 114 -10.74 3.58 -1.65
CA PHE A 114 -10.62 5.00 -1.99
C PHE A 114 -11.97 5.71 -2.15
N LEU A 115 -12.97 5.06 -2.75
CA LEU A 115 -14.31 5.63 -2.92
C LEU A 115 -15.02 5.90 -1.59
N PHE A 116 -14.71 5.11 -0.56
CA PHE A 116 -15.32 5.24 0.76
C PHE A 116 -14.46 6.00 1.78
N LEU A 117 -13.34 6.59 1.35
CA LEU A 117 -12.59 7.52 2.17
C LEU A 117 -13.34 8.85 2.33
N GLN A 118 -13.35 9.36 3.54
CA GLN A 118 -13.98 10.61 3.90
C GLN A 118 -12.99 11.59 4.49
N LYS A 119 -13.11 12.84 4.07
CA LYS A 119 -12.41 13.97 4.68
C LYS A 119 -13.33 14.61 5.72
N LYS A 120 -12.99 14.46 7.00
CA LYS A 120 -13.76 15.04 8.11
C LYS A 120 -13.00 16.20 8.72
N TRP A 121 -13.69 17.30 8.95
CA TRP A 121 -13.13 18.50 9.58
C TRP A 121 -13.36 18.47 11.08
N LYS A 122 -12.29 18.80 11.85
CA LYS A 122 -12.37 19.03 13.28
C LYS A 122 -11.66 20.36 13.61
N GLY A 123 -12.42 21.42 13.76
CA GLY A 123 -11.90 22.77 13.89
C GLY A 123 -11.19 23.21 12.60
N LYS A 124 -9.91 23.61 12.72
CA LYS A 124 -9.09 24.07 11.58
C LYS A 124 -8.34 22.95 10.85
N ARG A 125 -8.39 21.73 11.36
CA ARG A 125 -7.72 20.55 10.78
C ARG A 125 -8.71 19.57 10.21
N TYR A 126 -8.30 18.80 9.24
CA TYR A 126 -9.07 17.67 8.73
C TYR A 126 -8.32 16.37 9.03
N TYR A 127 -9.04 15.28 8.94
CA TYR A 127 -8.50 13.92 8.98
C TYR A 127 -9.22 13.05 7.95
N ILE A 128 -8.52 12.01 7.54
CA ILE A 128 -9.04 11.04 6.58
C ILE A 128 -9.37 9.77 7.33
N GLU A 129 -10.55 9.23 7.09
CA GLU A 129 -10.99 7.94 7.61
C GLU A 129 -11.94 7.27 6.63
N SER A 130 -12.08 5.97 6.71
CA SER A 130 -13.08 5.23 5.95
C SER A 130 -14.50 5.48 6.50
N LEU A 131 -15.49 5.37 5.63
CA LEU A 131 -16.88 5.29 6.05
C LEU A 131 -17.09 4.06 6.93
N SER A 132 -17.97 4.18 7.93
CA SER A 132 -18.27 3.08 8.86
C SER A 132 -18.63 1.79 8.09
N GLY A 133 -17.95 0.69 8.45
CA GLY A 133 -18.10 -0.62 7.79
C GLY A 133 -17.13 -0.86 6.62
N TYR A 134 -16.34 0.14 6.21
CA TYR A 134 -15.30 0.00 5.18
C TYR A 134 -13.91 0.09 5.78
N LYS A 135 -12.94 -0.50 5.06
CA LYS A 135 -11.52 -0.47 5.43
C LYS A 135 -10.78 0.62 4.67
N ASP A 136 -9.60 1.00 5.16
CA ASP A 136 -8.68 1.94 4.52
C ASP A 136 -7.24 1.42 4.46
N ASP A 137 -7.01 0.16 4.83
CA ASP A 137 -5.68 -0.44 4.95
C ASP A 137 -4.84 -0.33 3.66
N ILE A 138 -5.46 -0.61 2.50
CA ILE A 138 -4.77 -0.52 1.20
C ILE A 138 -4.52 0.94 0.83
N CYS A 139 -5.47 1.82 1.10
CA CYS A 139 -5.32 3.25 0.86
C CYS A 139 -4.21 3.85 1.71
N ASP A 140 -4.15 3.50 2.99
CA ASP A 140 -3.10 3.92 3.91
C ASP A 140 -1.72 3.44 3.42
N ALA A 141 -1.62 2.17 3.00
CA ALA A 141 -0.38 1.62 2.46
C ALA A 141 0.07 2.34 1.18
N ILE A 142 -0.85 2.60 0.23
CA ILE A 142 -0.55 3.33 -1.01
C ILE A 142 -0.11 4.77 -0.69
N ALA A 143 -0.83 5.46 0.19
CA ALA A 143 -0.50 6.82 0.57
C ALA A 143 0.86 6.90 1.28
N ALA A 144 1.15 5.97 2.19
CA ALA A 144 2.40 5.91 2.91
C ALA A 144 3.59 5.64 1.98
N VAL A 145 3.51 4.64 1.09
CA VAL A 145 4.61 4.32 0.17
C VAL A 145 4.85 5.46 -0.82
N SER A 146 3.80 6.13 -1.29
CA SER A 146 3.91 7.29 -2.17
C SER A 146 4.64 8.45 -1.47
N TYR A 147 4.27 8.75 -0.24
CA TYR A 147 4.94 9.76 0.58
C TYR A 147 6.41 9.43 0.86
N GLU A 148 6.71 8.18 1.24
CA GLU A 148 8.10 7.74 1.49
C GLU A 148 8.96 7.82 0.22
N CYS A 149 8.40 7.50 -0.95
CA CYS A 149 9.11 7.65 -2.22
C CYS A 149 9.44 9.11 -2.55
N LEU A 150 8.57 10.06 -2.19
CA LEU A 150 8.81 11.50 -2.39
C LEU A 150 9.84 12.07 -1.43
N THR A 151 9.74 11.68 -0.16
CA THR A 151 10.58 12.25 0.91
C THR A 151 11.95 11.59 1.01
N SER A 152 12.05 10.31 0.62
CA SER A 152 13.36 9.68 0.50
C SER A 152 14.11 10.32 -0.67
N LYS A 153 15.34 10.78 -0.47
CA LYS A 153 16.25 11.31 -1.51
C LYS A 153 16.53 10.32 -2.66
N ILE A 154 15.61 9.39 -2.91
CA ILE A 154 15.63 8.36 -3.96
C ILE A 154 15.36 8.99 -5.34
N GLN A 155 14.83 10.20 -5.41
CA GLN A 155 14.51 10.92 -6.66
C GLN A 155 15.71 11.14 -7.62
N SER A 156 16.93 10.94 -7.18
CA SER A 156 18.09 11.29 -7.99
C SER A 156 18.55 10.25 -9.02
N ARG A 157 17.86 9.13 -9.22
CA ARG A 157 18.35 8.05 -10.11
C ARG A 157 17.30 7.30 -10.95
N LEU A 158 16.17 7.90 -11.26
CA LEU A 158 15.36 7.36 -12.35
C LEU A 158 15.92 7.92 -13.65
N PRO A 159 16.42 7.07 -14.58
CA PRO A 159 16.85 7.57 -15.88
C PRO A 159 15.64 8.18 -16.58
N THR A 160 15.77 9.45 -16.95
CA THR A 160 14.78 10.24 -17.72
C THR A 160 14.34 9.60 -19.04
N SER A 161 14.97 8.51 -19.45
CA SER A 161 14.71 7.82 -20.72
C SER A 161 13.43 6.96 -20.74
N ARG A 162 12.74 6.75 -19.61
CA ARG A 162 11.47 5.98 -19.60
C ARG A 162 10.21 6.82 -19.78
N LEU A 163 10.28 8.13 -19.66
CA LEU A 163 9.12 9.03 -19.78
C LEU A 163 8.74 9.40 -21.23
N THR A 164 9.61 9.14 -22.20
CA THR A 164 9.36 9.56 -23.61
C THR A 164 8.63 8.52 -24.46
N ASN A 165 8.43 7.29 -23.99
CA ASN A 165 7.86 6.21 -24.84
C ASN A 165 6.41 5.79 -24.48
N LEU A 166 5.75 6.44 -23.53
CA LEU A 166 4.36 6.09 -23.17
C LEU A 166 3.29 6.98 -23.82
N GLY A 167 3.71 8.07 -24.50
CA GLY A 167 2.77 9.01 -25.13
C GLY A 167 2.12 8.56 -26.45
N SER A 168 2.43 7.36 -26.98
CA SER A 168 1.99 6.95 -28.32
C SER A 168 1.08 5.70 -28.36
N ARG A 169 0.57 5.21 -27.24
CA ARG A 169 -0.27 3.99 -27.24
C ARG A 169 -1.75 4.20 -26.91
N PHE A 170 -2.21 5.44 -26.80
CA PHE A 170 -3.65 5.73 -26.70
C PHE A 170 -4.03 6.80 -27.72
N ARG A 171 -4.26 6.36 -28.94
CA ARG A 171 -5.16 6.98 -29.92
C ARG A 171 -6.05 5.90 -30.49
#